data_6acab6464f3a95f48185ecd2c23fb033
#
_entry.id   6acab6464f3a95f48185ecd2c23fb033
#
_cell.length_a   1.000
_cell.length_b   1.000
_cell.length_c   1.000
_cell.angle_alpha   90.00
_cell.angle_beta   90.00
_cell.angle_gamma   90.00
#
_symmetry.space_group_name_H-M   'P 1'
#
loop_
_entity.id
_entity.type
_entity.pdbx_description
1 polymer ?
#
loop_
_entity_poly.entity_id
_entity_poly.type
_entity_poly.pdbx_seq_one_letter_code
_entity_poly.pdbx_strand_id
1 'polypeptide(L)'
;SILGTFIRAMKVPNIEVSEFAMLRVQDTIAATFMRNNNGKRKERIYLSNLKGDTLKIFNRWDLFDLNSKYRWMISSDIDRYMFHYKSHTCYKEYYNDTLFTITQETLEPRYIFQMGKYSLPIECRFEYLNGDGKRFQEVAAPYIQYNTIETDSYIFMPYSNWAGEKAQEKQMAIYDKKAKNCFKVSTGHIKNDLTP
;
A
#
# COMPACT_ATOMS: atom_id res chain seq x y z
N SER A 1 -4.36 27.96 -1.93
CA SER A 1 -4.80 29.12 -2.71
C SER A 1 -5.26 28.66 -4.08
N ILE A 2 -6.47 29.05 -4.48
CA ILE A 2 -7.04 28.76 -5.82
C ILE A 2 -6.20 29.42 -6.95
N LEU A 3 -5.42 30.43 -6.63
CA LEU A 3 -4.57 31.15 -7.56
C LEU A 3 -3.15 30.59 -7.69
N GLY A 4 -2.86 29.42 -7.15
CA GLY A 4 -1.57 28.76 -7.28
C GLY A 4 -0.40 29.46 -6.59
N THR A 5 -0.66 30.30 -5.59
CA THR A 5 0.40 31.00 -4.85
C THR A 5 1.19 29.98 -4.04
N PHE A 6 2.52 29.98 -4.21
CA PHE A 6 3.43 29.18 -3.39
C PHE A 6 3.32 29.59 -1.92
N ILE A 7 3.00 28.65 -1.04
CA ILE A 7 2.83 28.93 0.40
C ILE A 7 4.12 28.66 1.14
N ARG A 8 4.73 27.51 0.96
CA ARG A 8 6.03 27.15 1.56
C ARG A 8 6.58 25.86 0.97
N ALA A 9 7.89 25.64 1.15
CA ALA A 9 8.54 24.35 1.01
C ALA A 9 8.77 23.71 2.38
N MET A 10 8.75 22.39 2.42
CA MET A 10 9.12 21.60 3.58
C MET A 10 10.33 20.75 3.20
N LYS A 11 11.35 20.75 4.07
CA LYS A 11 12.51 19.89 3.89
C LYS A 11 12.11 18.45 4.24
N VAL A 12 12.21 17.56 3.28
CA VAL A 12 12.07 16.13 3.52
C VAL A 12 13.40 15.62 4.11
N PRO A 13 13.36 14.66 5.08
CA PRO A 13 14.60 14.02 5.56
C PRO A 13 15.48 13.59 4.39
N ASN A 14 16.80 13.69 4.54
CA ASN A 14 17.79 13.49 3.47
C ASN A 14 17.77 12.05 2.96
N ILE A 15 16.88 11.80 2.01
CA ILE A 15 16.50 10.49 1.52
C ILE A 15 16.52 10.55 -0.01
N GLU A 16 17.31 9.68 -0.66
CA GLU A 16 17.18 9.44 -2.09
C GLU A 16 15.79 8.84 -2.34
N VAL A 17 14.87 9.65 -2.82
CA VAL A 17 13.47 9.29 -3.02
C VAL A 17 13.22 9.21 -4.52
N SER A 18 12.80 8.06 -5.02
CA SER A 18 12.24 7.96 -6.36
C SER A 18 10.77 8.41 -6.39
N GLU A 19 10.04 8.07 -5.34
CA GLU A 19 8.62 8.41 -5.19
C GLU A 19 8.21 8.46 -3.71
N PHE A 20 7.12 9.14 -3.40
CA PHE A 20 6.59 9.21 -2.05
C PHE A 20 5.06 9.30 -2.05
N ALA A 21 4.43 8.72 -1.05
CA ALA A 21 3.05 8.99 -0.68
C ALA A 21 3.03 9.75 0.65
N MET A 22 2.23 10.79 0.74
CA MET A 22 2.19 11.67 1.90
C MET A 22 0.76 12.07 2.20
N LEU A 23 0.33 11.92 3.46
CA LEU A 23 -0.96 12.38 3.94
C LEU A 23 -0.84 13.04 5.30
N ARG A 24 -1.76 13.95 5.58
CA ARG A 24 -1.88 14.58 6.89
C ARG A 24 -2.41 13.59 7.92
N VAL A 25 -1.78 13.56 9.09
CA VAL A 25 -2.22 12.81 10.27
C VAL A 25 -2.39 13.81 11.40
N GLN A 26 -3.62 14.25 11.66
CA GLN A 26 -3.90 15.35 12.61
C GLN A 26 -3.04 16.59 12.29
N ASP A 27 -2.19 17.03 13.21
CA ASP A 27 -1.26 18.16 13.02
C ASP A 27 0.10 17.77 12.45
N THR A 28 0.27 16.53 12.05
CA THR A 28 1.49 15.97 11.50
C THR A 28 1.28 15.49 10.07
N ILE A 29 2.35 15.08 9.43
CA ILE A 29 2.36 14.50 8.09
C ILE A 29 3.00 13.12 8.17
N ALA A 30 2.26 12.09 7.77
CA ALA A 30 2.82 10.77 7.54
C ALA A 30 3.33 10.70 6.09
N ALA A 31 4.55 10.25 5.93
CA ALA A 31 5.16 10.05 4.64
C ALA A 31 5.79 8.66 4.55
N THR A 32 5.53 7.98 3.46
CA THR A 32 6.26 6.78 3.06
C THR A 32 7.03 7.08 1.79
N PHE A 33 8.27 6.64 1.75
CA PHE A 33 9.18 6.92 0.66
C PHE A 33 9.51 5.63 -0.06
N MET A 34 9.38 5.65 -1.37
CA MET A 34 9.93 4.60 -2.20
C MET A 34 11.44 4.75 -2.30
N ARG A 35 12.10 3.67 -1.99
CA ARG A 35 13.54 3.55 -2.11
C ARG A 35 13.89 2.17 -2.64
N ASN A 36 15.08 2.12 -3.20
CA ASN A 36 15.74 0.86 -3.45
C ASN A 36 15.69 0.00 -2.18
N ASN A 37 14.90 -1.05 -2.23
CA ASN A 37 14.70 -1.92 -1.09
C ASN A 37 15.82 -2.97 -1.05
N ASN A 38 16.75 -2.80 -0.11
CA ASN A 38 17.83 -3.75 0.11
C ASN A 38 17.50 -4.82 1.19
N GLY A 39 16.24 -4.90 1.60
CA GLY A 39 15.77 -5.81 2.63
C GLY A 39 16.17 -5.45 4.07
N LYS A 40 17.18 -4.61 4.26
CA LYS A 40 17.75 -4.28 5.58
C LYS A 40 17.23 -2.97 6.15
N ARG A 41 16.57 -2.17 5.33
CA ARG A 41 16.05 -0.90 5.77
C ARG A 41 14.85 -1.10 6.68
N LYS A 42 14.94 -0.52 7.87
CA LYS A 42 13.92 -0.67 8.92
C LYS A 42 12.77 0.32 8.78
N GLU A 43 13.05 1.51 8.27
CA GLU A 43 12.07 2.60 8.23
C GLU A 43 10.98 2.32 7.20
N ARG A 44 9.72 2.43 7.65
CA ARG A 44 8.52 2.21 6.84
C ARG A 44 7.77 3.52 6.58
N ILE A 45 7.43 4.23 7.65
CA ILE A 45 6.69 5.48 7.61
C ILE A 45 7.42 6.47 8.50
N TYR A 46 7.60 7.68 7.98
CA TYR A 46 8.08 8.83 8.74
C TYR A 46 6.90 9.69 9.14
N LEU A 47 6.80 10.05 10.39
CA LEU A 47 5.87 11.04 10.88
C LEU A 47 6.66 12.32 11.17
N SER A 48 6.26 13.41 10.54
CA SER A 48 6.95 14.70 10.65
C SER A 48 5.99 15.79 11.07
N ASN A 49 6.50 16.81 11.75
CA ASN A 49 5.74 18.04 11.96
C ASN A 49 5.66 18.86 10.65
N LEU A 50 4.90 19.95 10.69
CA LEU A 50 4.76 20.83 9.53
C LEU A 50 6.03 21.64 9.19
N LYS A 51 7.07 21.58 10.01
CA LYS A 51 8.38 22.17 9.72
C LYS A 51 9.30 21.20 8.98
N GLY A 52 8.95 19.90 8.95
CA GLY A 52 9.73 18.85 8.34
C GLY A 52 10.62 18.08 9.33
N ASP A 53 10.52 18.36 10.63
CA ASP A 53 11.26 17.59 11.63
C ASP A 53 10.60 16.24 11.82
N THR A 54 11.40 15.17 11.79
CA THR A 54 10.91 13.82 12.03
C THR A 54 10.57 13.66 13.51
N LEU A 55 9.30 13.36 13.78
CA LEU A 55 8.79 13.12 15.13
C LEU A 55 8.86 11.66 15.50
N LYS A 56 8.57 10.77 14.55
CA LYS A 56 8.51 9.34 14.76
C LYS A 56 8.81 8.57 13.48
N ILE A 57 9.35 7.37 13.64
CA ILE A 57 9.55 6.41 12.55
C ILE A 57 8.85 5.12 12.95
N PHE A 58 7.94 4.65 12.10
CA PHE A 58 7.38 3.30 12.22
C PHE A 58 8.25 2.35 11.43
N ASN A 59 8.78 1.35 12.11
CA ASN A 59 9.68 0.38 11.50
C ASN A 59 8.89 -0.76 10.84
N ARG A 60 9.51 -1.38 9.86
CA ARG A 60 9.04 -2.62 9.25
C ARG A 60 9.58 -3.82 10.03
N TRP A 61 8.81 -4.88 10.02
CA TRP A 61 9.19 -6.17 10.61
C TRP A 61 9.56 -7.22 9.57
N ASP A 62 9.24 -6.98 8.30
CA ASP A 62 9.46 -7.88 7.17
C ASP A 62 10.84 -7.65 6.53
N LEU A 63 11.88 -7.64 7.34
CA LEU A 63 13.26 -7.56 6.86
C LEU A 63 13.67 -8.86 6.20
N PHE A 64 14.56 -8.76 5.20
CA PHE A 64 15.09 -9.91 4.46
C PHE A 64 16.50 -9.62 3.95
N ASP A 65 17.25 -10.66 3.65
CA ASP A 65 18.55 -10.55 2.99
C ASP A 65 18.40 -10.72 1.49
N LEU A 66 18.85 -9.72 0.72
CA LEU A 66 19.02 -9.86 -0.71
C LEU A 66 20.21 -10.79 -0.98
N ASN A 67 20.06 -11.72 -1.90
CA ASN A 67 21.17 -12.47 -2.44
C ASN A 67 22.20 -11.48 -3.01
N SER A 68 23.49 -11.68 -2.73
CA SER A 68 24.61 -10.78 -3.03
C SER A 68 24.72 -10.34 -4.50
N LYS A 69 24.07 -11.04 -5.41
CA LYS A 69 24.01 -10.74 -6.84
C LYS A 69 23.21 -9.46 -7.16
N TYR A 70 22.24 -9.09 -6.30
CA TYR A 70 21.35 -7.96 -6.53
C TYR A 70 21.51 -6.93 -5.42
N ARG A 71 22.07 -5.76 -5.76
CA ARG A 71 22.34 -4.70 -4.78
C ARG A 71 21.11 -3.94 -4.32
N TRP A 72 20.02 -3.97 -5.10
CA TRP A 72 18.81 -3.22 -4.80
C TRP A 72 17.64 -3.69 -5.68
N MET A 73 16.46 -3.45 -5.21
CA MET A 73 15.24 -3.55 -5.99
C MET A 73 14.44 -2.26 -5.90
N ILE A 74 13.92 -1.86 -7.02
CA ILE A 74 12.87 -0.86 -7.06
C ILE A 74 11.57 -1.60 -6.68
N SER A 75 11.02 -1.31 -5.51
CA SER A 75 9.65 -1.66 -5.23
C SER A 75 8.78 -0.71 -6.06
N SER A 76 7.85 -1.23 -6.83
CA SER A 76 6.95 -0.40 -7.63
C SER A 76 6.05 0.42 -6.72
N ASP A 77 5.58 1.56 -7.20
CA ASP A 77 4.71 2.52 -6.51
C ASP A 77 3.45 1.96 -5.94
N ILE A 78 3.11 0.86 -6.48
CA ILE A 78 1.93 0.10 -6.17
C ILE A 78 2.03 -0.52 -4.77
N ASP A 79 3.20 -0.59 -4.17
CA ASP A 79 3.42 -1.36 -2.94
C ASP A 79 2.84 -0.69 -1.69
N ARG A 80 2.39 0.56 -1.78
CA ARG A 80 1.94 1.32 -0.62
C ARG A 80 0.79 2.23 -0.97
N TYR A 81 -0.18 2.25 -0.10
CA TYR A 81 -1.40 3.00 -0.31
C TYR A 81 -1.82 3.71 0.97
N MET A 82 -2.00 5.03 0.88
CA MET A 82 -2.52 5.85 1.96
C MET A 82 -3.77 6.56 1.51
N PHE A 83 -4.77 6.63 2.37
CA PHE A 83 -6.00 7.38 2.13
C PHE A 83 -6.62 7.86 3.45
N HIS A 84 -7.50 8.84 3.34
CA HIS A 84 -8.31 9.28 4.46
C HIS A 84 -9.67 8.60 4.44
N TYR A 85 -10.08 8.15 5.62
CA TYR A 85 -11.44 7.76 5.88
C TYR A 85 -11.90 8.42 7.18
N LYS A 86 -12.86 9.36 7.10
CA LYS A 86 -13.24 10.24 8.22
C LYS A 86 -12.01 10.97 8.78
N SER A 87 -11.79 10.87 10.08
CA SER A 87 -10.60 11.43 10.76
C SER A 87 -9.37 10.53 10.75
N HIS A 88 -9.47 9.34 10.15
CA HIS A 88 -8.37 8.35 10.14
C HIS A 88 -7.54 8.47 8.87
N THR A 89 -6.22 8.38 9.05
CA THR A 89 -5.30 8.13 7.94
C THR A 89 -5.03 6.64 7.88
N CYS A 90 -5.42 6.04 6.77
CA CYS A 90 -5.30 4.60 6.55
C CYS A 90 -4.08 4.29 5.71
N TYR A 91 -3.45 3.15 5.97
CA TYR A 91 -2.25 2.69 5.29
C TYR A 91 -2.33 1.19 5.01
N LYS A 92 -2.04 0.80 3.78
CA LYS A 92 -1.97 -0.59 3.32
C LYS A 92 -0.72 -0.80 2.48
N GLU A 93 -0.10 -1.97 2.64
CA GLU A 93 0.96 -2.46 1.76
C GLU A 93 0.46 -3.64 0.93
N TYR A 94 1.03 -3.83 -0.24
CA TYR A 94 0.64 -4.93 -1.13
C TYR A 94 0.91 -6.31 -0.53
N TYR A 95 2.08 -6.47 0.08
CA TYR A 95 2.51 -7.75 0.66
C TYR A 95 2.03 -7.97 2.10
N ASN A 96 1.11 -7.14 2.59
CA ASN A 96 0.58 -7.23 3.93
C ASN A 96 -0.95 -7.19 3.87
N ASP A 97 -1.60 -8.21 4.38
CA ASP A 97 -3.06 -8.31 4.39
C ASP A 97 -3.72 -7.48 5.49
N THR A 98 -3.00 -6.54 6.09
CA THR A 98 -3.52 -5.65 7.12
C THR A 98 -3.68 -4.23 6.58
N LEU A 99 -4.85 -3.66 6.75
CA LEU A 99 -5.09 -2.24 6.66
C LEU A 99 -4.86 -1.61 8.04
N PHE A 100 -4.01 -0.61 8.10
CA PHE A 100 -3.68 0.07 9.35
C PHE A 100 -4.31 1.46 9.42
N THR A 101 -4.55 1.93 10.63
CA THR A 101 -4.72 3.36 10.93
C THR A 101 -3.41 3.91 11.45
N ILE A 102 -2.98 5.03 10.90
CA ILE A 102 -1.81 5.77 11.40
C ILE A 102 -2.30 6.80 12.41
N THR A 103 -1.76 6.74 13.63
CA THR A 103 -1.88 7.80 14.63
C THR A 103 -0.53 8.47 14.86
N GLN A 104 -0.47 9.47 15.73
CA GLN A 104 0.83 10.06 16.11
C GLN A 104 1.72 9.08 16.88
N GLU A 105 1.11 8.10 17.56
CA GLU A 105 1.81 7.18 18.44
C GLU A 105 1.97 5.78 17.86
N THR A 106 0.99 5.32 17.09
CA THR A 106 0.88 3.90 16.73
C THR A 106 0.51 3.69 15.27
N LEU A 107 0.83 2.50 14.77
CA LEU A 107 0.31 1.93 13.55
C LEU A 107 -0.65 0.81 13.96
N GLU A 108 -1.95 1.11 14.03
CA GLU A 108 -2.98 0.23 14.58
C GLU A 108 -3.63 -0.62 13.51
N PRO A 109 -3.70 -1.95 13.67
CA PRO A 109 -4.49 -2.80 12.77
C PRO A 109 -5.97 -2.38 12.79
N ARG A 110 -6.50 -2.03 11.62
CA ARG A 110 -7.90 -1.67 11.43
C ARG A 110 -8.72 -2.84 10.88
N TYR A 111 -8.19 -3.49 9.86
CA TYR A 111 -8.75 -4.71 9.28
C TYR A 111 -7.63 -5.66 8.92
N ILE A 112 -7.87 -6.96 9.11
CA ILE A 112 -7.01 -8.04 8.63
C ILE A 112 -7.82 -8.83 7.61
N PHE A 113 -7.37 -8.86 6.37
CA PHE A 113 -8.02 -9.57 5.29
C PHE A 113 -7.50 -10.99 5.22
N GLN A 114 -8.35 -11.96 5.54
CA GLN A 114 -7.99 -13.37 5.49
C GLN A 114 -8.12 -13.89 4.04
N MET A 115 -7.07 -13.72 3.26
CA MET A 115 -7.05 -14.10 1.84
C MET A 115 -6.91 -15.62 1.63
N GLY A 116 -6.52 -16.35 2.67
CA GLY A 116 -6.39 -17.82 2.62
C GLY A 116 -5.43 -18.26 1.50
N LYS A 117 -5.88 -19.19 0.67
CA LYS A 117 -5.08 -19.72 -0.46
C LYS A 117 -4.74 -18.71 -1.55
N TYR A 118 -5.31 -17.51 -1.50
CA TYR A 118 -5.07 -16.45 -2.49
C TYR A 118 -4.03 -15.42 -2.02
N SER A 119 -3.59 -15.50 -0.77
CA SER A 119 -2.49 -14.67 -0.26
C SER A 119 -1.17 -15.10 -0.88
N LEU A 120 -0.37 -14.12 -1.35
CA LEU A 120 0.93 -14.41 -1.95
C LEU A 120 1.89 -14.94 -0.87
N PRO A 121 2.40 -16.17 -1.00
CA PRO A 121 3.42 -16.67 -0.09
C PRO A 121 4.68 -15.79 -0.13
N ILE A 122 5.33 -15.64 1.03
CA ILE A 122 6.52 -14.78 1.13
C ILE A 122 7.65 -15.26 0.21
N GLU A 123 7.73 -16.56 -0.03
CA GLU A 123 8.72 -17.19 -0.89
C GLU A 123 8.61 -16.71 -2.35
N CYS A 124 7.39 -16.50 -2.84
CA CYS A 124 7.17 -15.97 -4.19
C CYS A 124 7.74 -14.56 -4.36
N ARG A 125 7.72 -13.75 -3.29
CA ARG A 125 8.32 -12.43 -3.27
C ARG A 125 9.82 -12.48 -3.50
N PHE A 126 10.51 -13.50 -2.99
CA PHE A 126 11.95 -13.65 -3.17
C PHE A 126 12.35 -13.99 -4.61
N GLU A 127 11.51 -14.65 -5.38
CA GLU A 127 11.78 -14.89 -6.81
C GLU A 127 11.90 -13.56 -7.57
N TYR A 128 10.98 -12.63 -7.32
CA TYR A 128 11.09 -11.29 -7.89
C TYR A 128 12.34 -10.56 -7.37
N LEU A 129 12.63 -10.67 -6.07
CA LEU A 129 13.77 -10.03 -5.42
C LEU A 129 15.12 -10.57 -5.91
N ASN A 130 15.17 -11.81 -6.37
CA ASN A 130 16.35 -12.41 -7.00
C ASN A 130 16.52 -12.01 -8.47
N GLY A 131 15.63 -11.16 -9.00
CA GLY A 131 15.68 -10.69 -10.39
C GLY A 131 15.20 -11.71 -11.41
N ASP A 132 14.59 -12.80 -10.97
CA ASP A 132 13.95 -13.76 -11.86
C ASP A 132 12.48 -13.43 -12.08
N GLY A 133 12.25 -12.40 -12.90
CA GLY A 133 10.90 -11.93 -13.22
C GLY A 133 10.06 -13.00 -13.93
N LYS A 134 10.67 -13.91 -14.70
CA LYS A 134 9.94 -14.99 -15.34
C LYS A 134 9.45 -16.00 -14.31
N ARG A 135 10.32 -16.41 -13.39
CA ARG A 135 9.93 -17.31 -12.31
C ARG A 135 8.86 -16.70 -11.41
N PHE A 136 8.96 -15.41 -11.12
CA PHE A 136 7.91 -14.70 -10.38
C PHE A 136 6.56 -14.75 -11.12
N GLN A 137 6.54 -14.52 -12.44
CA GLN A 137 5.31 -14.60 -13.23
C GLN A 137 4.65 -15.98 -13.13
N GLU A 138 5.43 -17.05 -13.10
CA GLU A 138 4.93 -18.41 -12.97
C GLU A 138 4.36 -18.69 -11.57
N VAL A 139 5.14 -18.37 -10.52
CA VAL A 139 4.77 -18.75 -9.14
C VAL A 139 3.72 -17.83 -8.53
N ALA A 140 3.65 -16.56 -8.94
CA ALA A 140 2.74 -15.58 -8.38
C ALA A 140 1.35 -15.55 -9.09
N ALA A 141 1.23 -16.16 -10.27
CA ALA A 141 0.01 -16.15 -11.06
C ALA A 141 -1.26 -16.64 -10.33
N PRO A 142 -1.23 -17.62 -9.43
CA PRO A 142 -2.42 -18.08 -8.71
C PRO A 142 -2.91 -17.12 -7.63
N TYR A 143 -2.08 -16.19 -7.19
CA TYR A 143 -2.35 -15.32 -6.06
C TYR A 143 -2.89 -13.97 -6.49
N ILE A 144 -3.59 -13.28 -5.59
CA ILE A 144 -4.20 -11.99 -5.87
C ILE A 144 -3.52 -10.85 -5.13
N GLN A 145 -3.46 -9.72 -5.81
CA GLN A 145 -3.13 -8.43 -5.24
C GLN A 145 -4.39 -7.57 -5.17
N TYR A 146 -4.52 -6.73 -4.17
CA TYR A 146 -5.70 -5.91 -4.00
C TYR A 146 -5.39 -4.60 -3.27
N ASN A 147 -6.22 -3.61 -3.53
CA ASN A 147 -6.29 -2.38 -2.76
C ASN A 147 -7.59 -2.32 -1.95
N THR A 148 -7.72 -1.30 -1.13
CA THR A 148 -8.91 -1.09 -0.32
C THR A 148 -9.33 0.37 -0.37
N ILE A 149 -10.63 0.61 -0.51
CA ILE A 149 -11.26 1.93 -0.38
C ILE A 149 -12.38 1.77 0.64
N GLU A 150 -12.27 2.47 1.74
CA GLU A 150 -13.25 2.37 2.82
C GLU A 150 -14.29 3.50 2.77
N THR A 151 -15.55 3.13 2.92
CA THR A 151 -16.68 4.04 3.13
C THR A 151 -17.41 3.69 4.42
N ASP A 152 -18.49 4.41 4.76
CA ASP A 152 -19.26 4.16 5.98
C ASP A 152 -19.87 2.76 6.00
N SER A 153 -20.40 2.31 4.87
CA SER A 153 -21.12 1.03 4.78
C SER A 153 -20.30 -0.09 4.18
N TYR A 154 -19.28 0.21 3.36
CA TYR A 154 -18.59 -0.77 2.55
C TYR A 154 -17.07 -0.61 2.58
N ILE A 155 -16.37 -1.72 2.28
CA ILE A 155 -14.98 -1.72 1.84
C ILE A 155 -14.95 -2.27 0.43
N PHE A 156 -14.52 -1.44 -0.51
CA PHE A 156 -14.29 -1.83 -1.90
C PHE A 156 -12.88 -2.38 -2.04
N MET A 157 -12.75 -3.52 -2.69
CA MET A 157 -11.47 -4.19 -2.89
C MET A 157 -11.25 -4.47 -4.38
N PRO A 158 -10.74 -3.49 -5.15
CA PRO A 158 -10.27 -3.78 -6.50
C PRO A 158 -9.09 -4.73 -6.43
N TYR A 159 -9.13 -5.80 -7.21
CA TYR A 159 -8.10 -6.83 -7.21
C TYR A 159 -7.82 -7.38 -8.61
N SER A 160 -6.64 -7.97 -8.75
CA SER A 160 -6.23 -8.75 -9.92
C SER A 160 -5.26 -9.86 -9.48
N ASN A 161 -4.90 -10.76 -10.37
CA ASN A 161 -3.79 -11.66 -10.06
C ASN A 161 -2.48 -10.89 -10.02
N TRP A 162 -1.51 -11.40 -9.27
CA TRP A 162 -0.16 -10.80 -9.21
C TRP A 162 0.56 -10.87 -10.55
N ALA A 163 0.33 -11.95 -11.30
CA ALA A 163 1.06 -12.24 -12.52
C ALA A 163 0.20 -13.06 -13.49
N GLY A 164 0.75 -13.34 -14.66
CA GLY A 164 0.10 -14.12 -15.70
C GLY A 164 -0.94 -13.33 -16.50
N GLU A 165 -1.70 -14.03 -17.35
CA GLU A 165 -2.71 -13.40 -18.23
C GLU A 165 -3.78 -12.62 -17.46
N LYS A 166 -4.21 -13.14 -16.32
CA LYS A 166 -5.22 -12.52 -15.46
C LYS A 166 -4.73 -11.32 -14.66
N ALA A 167 -3.46 -10.97 -14.71
CA ALA A 167 -2.95 -9.79 -14.03
C ALA A 167 -3.53 -8.48 -14.57
N GLN A 168 -3.97 -8.48 -15.82
CA GLN A 168 -4.62 -7.33 -16.47
C GLN A 168 -6.13 -7.26 -16.21
N GLU A 169 -6.73 -8.34 -15.73
CA GLU A 169 -8.16 -8.41 -15.44
C GLU A 169 -8.46 -7.81 -14.06
N LYS A 170 -8.81 -6.54 -14.05
CA LYS A 170 -9.26 -5.89 -12.81
C LYS A 170 -10.65 -6.36 -12.43
N GLN A 171 -10.79 -6.83 -11.20
CA GLN A 171 -12.04 -7.30 -10.61
C GLN A 171 -12.33 -6.50 -9.34
N MET A 172 -13.55 -6.62 -8.81
CA MET A 172 -13.97 -5.93 -7.61
C MET A 172 -14.64 -6.90 -6.64
N ALA A 173 -14.22 -6.87 -5.38
CA ALA A 173 -14.97 -7.42 -4.28
C ALA A 173 -15.44 -6.28 -3.37
N ILE A 174 -16.57 -6.48 -2.69
CA ILE A 174 -17.16 -5.49 -1.79
C ILE A 174 -17.50 -6.20 -0.48
N TYR A 175 -16.99 -5.65 0.62
CA TYR A 175 -17.37 -6.09 1.95
C TYR A 175 -18.42 -5.15 2.52
N ASP A 176 -19.60 -5.70 2.85
CA ASP A 176 -20.67 -5.00 3.56
C ASP A 176 -20.42 -5.06 5.07
N LYS A 177 -20.17 -3.90 5.67
CA LYS A 177 -19.84 -3.79 7.10
C LYS A 177 -21.01 -4.14 8.00
N LYS A 178 -22.25 -3.87 7.54
CA LYS A 178 -23.48 -4.15 8.32
C LYS A 178 -23.81 -5.63 8.25
N ALA A 179 -23.83 -6.19 7.05
CA ALA A 179 -24.13 -7.59 6.82
C ALA A 179 -22.97 -8.53 7.19
N LYS A 180 -21.76 -7.98 7.38
CA LYS A 180 -20.50 -8.73 7.63
C LYS A 180 -20.25 -9.80 6.58
N ASN A 181 -20.56 -9.48 5.34
CA ASN A 181 -20.45 -10.39 4.19
C ASN A 181 -19.65 -9.75 3.06
N CYS A 182 -18.95 -10.59 2.28
CA CYS A 182 -18.17 -10.18 1.14
C CYS A 182 -18.77 -10.79 -0.13
N PHE A 183 -18.91 -10.00 -1.16
CA PHE A 183 -19.39 -10.45 -2.46
C PHE A 183 -18.52 -9.92 -3.60
N LYS A 184 -18.41 -10.73 -4.64
CA LYS A 184 -17.73 -10.36 -5.88
C LYS A 184 -18.71 -9.63 -6.80
N VAL A 185 -18.28 -8.54 -7.39
CA VAL A 185 -19.06 -7.86 -8.45
C VAL A 185 -18.92 -8.68 -9.73
N SER A 186 -20.04 -9.08 -10.31
CA SER A 186 -20.07 -9.96 -11.48
C SER A 186 -19.64 -9.27 -12.79
N THR A 187 -19.79 -7.96 -12.85
CA THR A 187 -19.34 -7.13 -13.98
C THR A 187 -18.39 -6.08 -13.42
N GLY A 188 -17.17 -6.02 -13.95
CA GLY A 188 -16.12 -5.10 -13.46
C GLY A 188 -16.41 -3.61 -13.67
N HIS A 189 -17.65 -3.23 -13.98
CA HIS A 189 -18.03 -1.84 -14.22
C HIS A 189 -19.01 -1.36 -13.16
N ILE A 190 -18.61 -0.32 -12.45
CA ILE A 190 -19.50 0.50 -11.63
C ILE A 190 -20.07 1.57 -12.57
N LYS A 191 -21.37 1.55 -12.79
CA LYS A 191 -22.02 2.61 -13.56
C LYS A 191 -22.03 3.88 -12.69
N ASN A 192 -21.44 4.92 -13.21
CA ASN A 192 -21.54 6.24 -12.58
C ASN A 192 -22.90 6.84 -12.95
N ASP A 193 -23.78 6.93 -12.00
CA ASP A 193 -25.13 7.53 -12.14
C ASP A 193 -25.18 9.00 -11.64
N LEU A 194 -24.02 9.56 -11.27
CA LEU A 194 -23.90 10.94 -10.81
C LEU A 194 -23.63 11.94 -11.96
N THR A 195 -23.27 11.45 -13.12
CA THR A 195 -23.09 12.26 -14.33
C THR A 195 -24.18 11.93 -15.32
N PRO A 196 -24.95 12.97 -15.80
CA PRO A 196 -25.97 12.78 -16.83
C PRO A 196 -25.42 12.26 -18.14
#